data_035ade9a9d762715ba7e2e7361b15d57
#
_entry.id   035ade9a9d762715ba7e2e7361b15d57
#
_cell.length_a   1.000
_cell.length_b   1.000
_cell.length_c   1.000
_cell.angle_alpha   90.00
_cell.angle_beta   90.00
_cell.angle_gamma   90.00
#
_symmetry.space_group_name_H-M   'P 1'
#
loop_
_entity.id
_entity.type
_entity.pdbx_description
1 polymer ?
#
loop_
_entity_poly.entity_id
_entity_poly.type
_entity_poly.pdbx_seq_one_letter_code
_entity_poly.pdbx_strand_id
1 'polypeptide(L)'
;MSAYKLVGLAGSFNRPSKTFTLVENIAGLAGEKYGFDNTLYDLTDVGPSLGQALRRDDLDSRAREVIEDIVNADLLVIGAPTYKGSYPGLFKHLIDLIEPHELRAKPIIITATGGGDRHALMVEHQLRPLFGFFMSHTLPTAVYASDRDFTDYRVASEPLSKRICEVIAELSAFFPSRHQALIAAE
;
A
#
# COMPACT_ATOMS: atom_id res chain seq x y z
N MET A 1 15.45 14.51 -13.87
CA MET A 1 14.97 14.32 -12.49
C MET A 1 14.81 12.82 -12.27
N SER A 2 15.27 12.26 -11.14
CA SER A 2 14.96 10.85 -10.79
C SER A 2 13.44 10.70 -10.67
N ALA A 3 12.90 9.58 -11.15
CA ALA A 3 11.47 9.26 -10.96
C ALA A 3 11.17 9.13 -9.45
N TYR A 4 9.99 9.56 -9.01
CA TYR A 4 9.52 9.29 -7.66
C TYR A 4 9.34 7.78 -7.46
N LYS A 5 9.68 7.29 -6.28
CA LYS A 5 9.56 5.87 -5.92
C LYS A 5 8.21 5.60 -5.26
N LEU A 6 7.47 4.64 -5.80
CA LEU A 6 6.27 4.09 -5.17
C LEU A 6 6.55 2.67 -4.71
N VAL A 7 6.26 2.40 -3.43
CA VAL A 7 6.26 1.02 -2.93
C VAL A 7 4.84 0.60 -2.58
N GLY A 8 4.39 -0.48 -3.22
CA GLY A 8 3.16 -1.18 -2.89
C GLY A 8 3.45 -2.36 -1.96
N LEU A 9 2.78 -2.39 -0.81
CA LEU A 9 2.87 -3.50 0.14
C LEU A 9 1.51 -4.15 0.35
N ALA A 10 1.37 -5.40 -0.03
CA ALA A 10 0.21 -6.23 0.31
C ALA A 10 0.50 -7.07 1.56
N GLY A 11 -0.30 -6.89 2.61
CA GLY A 11 -0.22 -7.67 3.85
C GLY A 11 -0.73 -9.12 3.72
N SER A 12 -0.76 -9.67 2.51
CA SER A 12 -1.12 -11.06 2.24
C SER A 12 0.11 -11.94 2.14
N PHE A 13 -0.04 -13.23 2.47
CA PHE A 13 1.00 -14.24 2.35
C PHE A 13 0.58 -15.45 1.50
N ASN A 14 -0.45 -15.26 0.67
CA ASN A 14 -0.94 -16.25 -0.29
C ASN A 14 -0.93 -15.67 -1.70
N ARG A 15 -0.53 -16.46 -2.68
CA ARG A 15 -0.60 -16.13 -4.11
C ARG A 15 -1.43 -17.23 -4.84
N PRO A 16 -2.40 -16.84 -5.69
CA PRO A 16 -2.81 -15.47 -6.05
C PRO A 16 -3.52 -14.74 -4.91
N SER A 17 -3.48 -13.40 -4.91
CA SER A 17 -4.03 -12.56 -3.84
C SER A 17 -4.81 -11.38 -4.39
N LYS A 18 -6.08 -11.24 -4.02
CA LYS A 18 -6.92 -10.07 -4.36
C LYS A 18 -6.34 -8.78 -3.76
N THR A 19 -5.74 -8.87 -2.57
CA THR A 19 -5.09 -7.72 -1.94
C THR A 19 -3.88 -7.25 -2.74
N PHE A 20 -3.04 -8.18 -3.20
CA PHE A 20 -1.90 -7.85 -4.05
C PHE A 20 -2.36 -7.23 -5.37
N THR A 21 -3.35 -7.83 -6.03
CA THR A 21 -3.93 -7.29 -7.27
C THR A 21 -4.49 -5.87 -7.09
N LEU A 22 -5.15 -5.59 -5.95
CA LEU A 22 -5.66 -4.25 -5.68
C LEU A 22 -4.52 -3.23 -5.51
N VAL A 23 -3.48 -3.58 -4.76
CA VAL A 23 -2.27 -2.76 -4.60
C VAL A 23 -1.58 -2.53 -5.95
N GLU A 24 -1.39 -3.59 -6.73
CA GLU A 24 -0.79 -3.53 -8.07
C GLU A 24 -1.58 -2.63 -9.02
N ASN A 25 -2.92 -2.74 -9.04
CA ASN A 25 -3.78 -1.91 -9.88
C ASN A 25 -3.67 -0.42 -9.52
N ILE A 26 -3.70 -0.09 -8.22
CA ILE A 26 -3.54 1.28 -7.74
C ILE A 26 -2.14 1.82 -8.09
N ALA A 27 -1.09 1.04 -7.83
CA ALA A 27 0.29 1.43 -8.14
C ALA A 27 0.52 1.63 -9.64
N GLY A 28 -0.05 0.74 -10.48
CA GLY A 28 0.01 0.85 -11.94
C GLY A 28 -0.58 2.16 -12.44
N LEU A 29 -1.82 2.47 -12.03
CA LEU A 29 -2.51 3.71 -12.42
C LEU A 29 -1.80 4.97 -11.88
N ALA A 30 -1.24 4.92 -10.67
CA ALA A 30 -0.41 6.00 -10.14
C ALA A 30 0.85 6.20 -10.98
N GLY A 31 1.54 5.10 -11.34
CA GLY A 31 2.72 5.12 -12.21
C GLY A 31 2.44 5.72 -13.60
N GLU A 32 1.32 5.32 -14.22
CA GLU A 32 0.90 5.88 -15.51
C GLU A 32 0.67 7.39 -15.44
N LYS A 33 -0.02 7.86 -14.39
CA LYS A 33 -0.43 9.27 -14.28
C LYS A 33 0.69 10.19 -13.80
N TYR A 34 1.54 9.74 -12.87
CA TYR A 34 2.54 10.58 -12.19
C TYR A 34 3.99 10.20 -12.52
N GLY A 35 4.20 9.05 -13.17
CA GLY A 35 5.55 8.61 -13.57
C GLY A 35 6.35 8.01 -12.42
N PHE A 36 5.69 7.34 -11.48
CA PHE A 36 6.38 6.61 -10.41
C PHE A 36 7.16 5.40 -10.93
N ASP A 37 8.30 5.16 -10.31
CA ASP A 37 9.01 3.88 -10.38
C ASP A 37 8.41 2.96 -9.30
N ASN A 38 7.74 1.89 -9.72
CA ASN A 38 6.92 1.05 -8.85
C ASN A 38 7.65 -0.20 -8.42
N THR A 39 7.74 -0.44 -7.12
CA THR A 39 8.17 -1.71 -6.53
C THR A 39 7.02 -2.30 -5.71
N LEU A 40 6.73 -3.60 -5.89
CA LEU A 40 5.59 -4.27 -5.25
C LEU A 40 6.06 -5.44 -4.40
N TYR A 41 5.56 -5.52 -3.19
CA TYR A 41 5.84 -6.56 -2.23
C TYR A 41 4.57 -7.15 -1.61
N ASP A 42 4.64 -8.43 -1.25
CA ASP A 42 3.75 -9.03 -0.26
C ASP A 42 4.57 -9.68 0.88
N LEU A 43 3.92 -10.26 1.86
CA LEU A 43 4.63 -10.86 3.00
C LEU A 43 5.45 -12.08 2.61
N THR A 44 5.24 -12.68 1.43
CA THR A 44 6.08 -13.77 0.93
C THR A 44 7.43 -13.26 0.43
N ASP A 45 7.49 -12.02 -0.05
CA ASP A 45 8.73 -11.36 -0.48
C ASP A 45 9.61 -10.98 0.71
N VAL A 46 9.00 -10.65 1.86
CA VAL A 46 9.73 -10.38 3.11
C VAL A 46 10.42 -11.63 3.62
N GLY A 47 9.81 -12.80 3.43
CA GLY A 47 10.40 -14.08 3.77
C GLY A 47 10.21 -14.51 5.22
N PRO A 48 10.76 -15.70 5.57
CA PRO A 48 10.49 -16.37 6.85
C PRO A 48 11.16 -15.72 8.06
N SER A 49 12.22 -14.94 7.89
CA SER A 49 12.92 -14.28 9.00
C SER A 49 12.01 -13.30 9.76
N LEU A 50 11.01 -12.70 9.06
CA LEU A 50 10.02 -11.82 9.69
C LEU A 50 9.31 -12.49 10.87
N GLY A 51 8.91 -13.76 10.76
CA GLY A 51 8.17 -14.47 11.81
C GLY A 51 8.99 -14.75 13.08
N GLN A 52 10.30 -14.60 13.06
CA GLN A 52 11.22 -14.87 14.15
C GLN A 52 11.91 -13.61 14.69
N ALA A 53 11.90 -12.52 13.93
CA ALA A 53 12.57 -11.29 14.29
C ALA A 53 11.86 -10.60 15.46
N LEU A 54 12.62 -10.20 16.48
CA LEU A 54 12.15 -9.33 17.56
C LEU A 54 12.55 -7.87 17.32
N ARG A 55 13.56 -7.64 16.49
CA ARG A 55 14.08 -6.34 16.10
C ARG A 55 14.45 -6.37 14.61
N ARG A 56 14.59 -5.20 14.01
CA ARG A 56 15.00 -5.05 12.61
C ARG A 56 16.34 -5.77 12.29
N ASP A 57 17.28 -5.77 13.24
CA ASP A 57 18.59 -6.41 13.07
C ASP A 57 18.51 -7.94 13.01
N ASP A 58 17.43 -8.55 13.50
CA ASP A 58 17.22 -9.99 13.45
C ASP A 58 16.75 -10.47 12.06
N LEU A 59 16.36 -9.54 11.18
CA LEU A 59 15.91 -9.83 9.83
C LEU A 59 17.07 -10.24 8.92
N ASP A 60 16.82 -11.12 7.97
CA ASP A 60 17.75 -11.38 6.87
C ASP A 60 17.89 -10.19 5.91
N SER A 61 18.83 -10.28 4.97
CA SER A 61 19.11 -9.19 4.03
C SER A 61 17.89 -8.84 3.17
N ARG A 62 17.11 -9.85 2.77
CA ARG A 62 15.92 -9.65 1.93
C ARG A 62 14.81 -8.89 2.66
N ALA A 63 14.51 -9.30 3.88
CA ALA A 63 13.51 -8.63 4.70
C ALA A 63 13.92 -7.18 5.05
N ARG A 64 15.21 -6.94 5.29
CA ARG A 64 15.73 -5.59 5.52
C ARG A 64 15.61 -4.71 4.28
N GLU A 65 15.95 -5.24 3.09
CA GLU A 65 15.79 -4.54 1.81
C GLU A 65 14.34 -4.07 1.60
N VAL A 66 13.34 -4.94 1.86
CA VAL A 66 11.92 -4.58 1.76
C VAL A 66 11.56 -3.43 2.71
N ILE A 67 12.02 -3.45 3.95
CA ILE A 67 11.79 -2.34 4.90
C ILE A 67 12.49 -1.06 4.42
N GLU A 68 13.72 -1.15 3.93
CA GLU A 68 14.45 0.00 3.39
C GLU A 68 13.74 0.63 2.20
N ASP A 69 13.20 -0.17 1.29
CA ASP A 69 12.40 0.33 0.18
C ASP A 69 11.12 1.00 0.65
N ILE A 70 10.40 0.43 1.63
CA ILE A 70 9.21 1.04 2.24
C ILE A 70 9.56 2.40 2.87
N VAL A 71 10.65 2.45 3.61
CA VAL A 71 11.10 3.67 4.31
C VAL A 71 11.57 4.74 3.32
N ASN A 72 12.22 4.35 2.22
CA ASN A 72 12.76 5.27 1.21
C ASN A 72 11.79 5.63 0.07
N ALA A 73 10.57 5.07 0.08
CA ALA A 73 9.55 5.40 -0.91
C ALA A 73 9.04 6.85 -0.75
N ASP A 74 8.71 7.50 -1.86
CA ASP A 74 8.03 8.80 -1.88
C ASP A 74 6.51 8.65 -1.65
N LEU A 75 5.94 7.52 -2.05
CA LEU A 75 4.53 7.14 -1.90
C LEU A 75 4.43 5.67 -1.48
N LEU A 76 3.54 5.38 -0.53
CA LEU A 76 3.16 4.00 -0.20
C LEU A 76 1.73 3.70 -0.64
N VAL A 77 1.54 2.50 -1.20
CA VAL A 77 0.22 1.88 -1.39
C VAL A 77 0.15 0.66 -0.48
N ILE A 78 -0.60 0.78 0.60
CA ILE A 78 -0.69 -0.27 1.63
C ILE A 78 -2.01 -1.00 1.49
N GLY A 79 -1.95 -2.32 1.28
CA GLY A 79 -3.11 -3.19 1.22
C GLY A 79 -3.09 -4.27 2.29
N ALA A 80 -4.20 -4.50 2.98
CA ALA A 80 -4.31 -5.59 3.94
C ALA A 80 -5.56 -6.44 3.70
N PRO A 81 -5.44 -7.78 3.68
CA PRO A 81 -6.62 -8.64 3.73
C PRO A 81 -7.23 -8.58 5.11
N THR A 82 -8.57 -8.68 5.20
CA THR A 82 -9.27 -8.72 6.49
C THR A 82 -9.30 -10.14 7.04
N TYR A 83 -8.52 -10.41 8.06
CA TYR A 83 -8.51 -11.68 8.80
C TYR A 83 -9.04 -11.47 10.21
N LYS A 84 -10.14 -12.18 10.55
CA LYS A 84 -10.74 -12.09 11.89
C LYS A 84 -11.09 -10.64 12.30
N GLY A 85 -11.50 -9.81 11.33
CA GLY A 85 -11.96 -8.44 11.56
C GLY A 85 -10.87 -7.36 11.55
N SER A 86 -9.60 -7.73 11.31
CA SER A 86 -8.47 -6.79 11.26
C SER A 86 -7.45 -7.21 10.19
N TYR A 87 -6.35 -6.48 10.07
CA TYR A 87 -5.18 -6.87 9.26
C TYR A 87 -4.48 -8.09 9.88
N PRO A 88 -3.71 -8.88 9.08
CA PRO A 88 -2.97 -10.03 9.59
C PRO A 88 -1.93 -9.64 10.64
N GLY A 89 -1.72 -10.49 11.65
CA GLY A 89 -0.73 -10.25 12.69
C GLY A 89 0.70 -10.09 12.14
N LEU A 90 1.05 -10.88 11.12
CA LEU A 90 2.37 -10.79 10.49
C LEU A 90 2.58 -9.46 9.73
N PHE A 91 1.50 -8.89 9.13
CA PHE A 91 1.56 -7.53 8.58
C PHE A 91 1.83 -6.51 9.68
N LYS A 92 1.10 -6.59 10.81
CA LYS A 92 1.34 -5.70 11.95
C LYS A 92 2.77 -5.83 12.46
N HIS A 93 3.27 -7.05 12.56
CA HIS A 93 4.64 -7.32 13.00
C HIS A 93 5.70 -6.65 12.09
N LEU A 94 5.53 -6.70 10.77
CA LEU A 94 6.39 -5.97 9.84
C LEU A 94 6.38 -4.46 10.10
N ILE A 95 5.18 -3.88 10.30
CA ILE A 95 5.04 -2.44 10.58
C ILE A 95 5.66 -2.08 11.93
N ASP A 96 5.63 -2.96 12.93
CA ASP A 96 6.24 -2.73 14.25
C ASP A 96 7.78 -2.69 14.22
N LEU A 97 8.41 -3.17 13.15
CA LEU A 97 9.85 -3.08 12.95
C LEU A 97 10.32 -1.79 12.24
N ILE A 98 9.37 -0.89 11.92
CA ILE A 98 9.64 0.42 11.32
C ILE A 98 9.62 1.49 12.42
N GLU A 99 10.65 2.33 12.47
CA GLU A 99 10.72 3.38 13.47
C GLU A 99 9.70 4.50 13.20
N PRO A 100 9.11 5.11 14.24
CA PRO A 100 8.04 6.11 14.08
C PRO A 100 8.39 7.29 13.17
N HIS A 101 9.64 7.72 13.14
CA HIS A 101 10.06 8.86 12.34
C HIS A 101 10.23 8.53 10.85
N GLU A 102 10.40 7.25 10.48
CA GLU A 102 10.70 6.81 9.12
C GLU A 102 9.52 6.95 8.14
N LEU A 103 8.28 6.94 8.65
CA LEU A 103 7.08 7.16 7.83
C LEU A 103 6.43 8.54 8.06
N ARG A 104 7.09 9.43 8.82
CA ARG A 104 6.55 10.76 9.11
C ARG A 104 6.33 11.55 7.83
N ALA A 105 5.14 12.20 7.73
CA ALA A 105 4.70 12.99 6.59
C ALA A 105 4.69 12.26 5.23
N LYS A 106 4.87 10.94 5.21
CA LYS A 106 4.83 10.14 4.00
C LYS A 106 3.39 10.01 3.48
N PRO A 107 3.11 10.32 2.20
CA PRO A 107 1.82 10.04 1.58
C PRO A 107 1.55 8.53 1.53
N ILE A 108 0.37 8.12 1.99
CA ILE A 108 -0.01 6.69 2.01
C ILE A 108 -1.44 6.52 1.51
N ILE A 109 -1.62 5.72 0.47
CA ILE A 109 -2.91 5.17 0.07
C ILE A 109 -3.16 3.91 0.89
N ILE A 110 -4.21 3.92 1.70
CA ILE A 110 -4.62 2.74 2.48
C ILE A 110 -5.75 2.00 1.79
N THR A 111 -5.61 0.67 1.70
CA THR A 111 -6.60 -0.19 1.06
C THR A 111 -6.76 -1.50 1.83
N ALA A 112 -7.92 -2.12 1.72
CA ALA A 112 -8.15 -3.43 2.30
C ALA A 112 -9.06 -4.28 1.42
N THR A 113 -8.96 -5.60 1.59
CA THR A 113 -9.87 -6.56 0.97
C THR A 113 -10.54 -7.44 2.03
N GLY A 114 -11.73 -7.91 1.73
CA GLY A 114 -12.44 -8.86 2.61
C GLY A 114 -13.50 -9.65 1.86
N GLY A 115 -14.02 -10.71 2.49
CA GLY A 115 -15.02 -11.59 1.89
C GLY A 115 -16.41 -10.94 1.69
N GLY A 116 -16.63 -9.72 2.19
CA GLY A 116 -17.90 -9.00 2.07
C GLY A 116 -17.87 -7.63 2.71
N ASP A 117 -18.94 -6.86 2.55
CA ASP A 117 -18.99 -5.42 2.89
C ASP A 117 -18.99 -5.12 4.40
N ARG A 118 -19.26 -6.12 5.24
CA ARG A 118 -19.29 -5.97 6.71
C ARG A 118 -17.98 -5.45 7.30
N HIS A 119 -16.88 -5.56 6.56
CA HIS A 119 -15.56 -5.14 6.99
C HIS A 119 -15.08 -3.87 6.28
N ALA A 120 -15.96 -3.16 5.55
CA ALA A 120 -15.58 -1.98 4.77
C ALA A 120 -14.91 -0.87 5.60
N LEU A 121 -15.27 -0.76 6.88
CA LEU A 121 -14.67 0.22 7.79
C LEU A 121 -13.30 -0.21 8.37
N MET A 122 -12.78 -1.39 8.00
CA MET A 122 -11.45 -1.84 8.46
C MET A 122 -10.35 -0.85 8.06
N VAL A 123 -10.45 -0.23 6.88
CA VAL A 123 -9.52 0.81 6.42
C VAL A 123 -9.50 2.01 7.37
N GLU A 124 -10.67 2.43 7.89
CA GLU A 124 -10.78 3.59 8.76
C GLU A 124 -10.46 3.28 10.24
N HIS A 125 -10.89 2.12 10.73
CA HIS A 125 -10.79 1.78 12.14
C HIS A 125 -9.50 1.03 12.50
N GLN A 126 -8.78 0.48 11.52
CA GLN A 126 -7.58 -0.31 11.75
C GLN A 126 -6.36 0.28 11.03
N LEU A 127 -6.42 0.51 9.70
CA LEU A 127 -5.27 0.98 8.95
C LEU A 127 -4.99 2.48 9.16
N ARG A 128 -6.01 3.33 9.12
CA ARG A 128 -5.81 4.77 9.31
C ARG A 128 -5.20 5.12 10.68
N PRO A 129 -5.67 4.58 11.82
CA PRO A 129 -5.02 4.82 13.11
C PRO A 129 -3.60 4.27 13.17
N LEU A 130 -3.32 3.10 12.54
CA LEU A 130 -1.98 2.52 12.50
C LEU A 130 -0.98 3.48 11.86
N PHE A 131 -1.28 4.03 10.68
CA PHE A 131 -0.39 4.99 10.01
C PHE A 131 -0.50 6.42 10.58
N GLY A 132 -1.60 6.74 11.25
CA GLY A 132 -1.72 7.95 12.08
C GLY A 132 -0.70 8.00 13.21
N PHE A 133 -0.35 6.86 13.82
CA PHE A 133 0.72 6.76 14.81
C PHE A 133 2.06 7.27 14.28
N PHE A 134 2.39 7.01 13.02
CA PHE A 134 3.61 7.48 12.35
C PHE A 134 3.52 8.96 11.91
N MET A 135 2.38 9.62 12.11
CA MET A 135 2.11 10.96 11.56
C MET A 135 2.26 11.01 10.03
N SER A 136 1.89 9.92 9.36
CA SER A 136 1.86 9.83 7.90
C SER A 136 0.66 10.58 7.33
N HIS A 137 0.76 11.02 6.08
CA HIS A 137 -0.36 11.60 5.33
C HIS A 137 -1.19 10.50 4.66
N THR A 138 -2.04 9.81 5.43
CA THR A 138 -3.01 8.89 4.80
C THR A 138 -4.00 9.70 3.97
N LEU A 139 -4.16 9.36 2.68
CA LEU A 139 -5.07 10.07 1.80
C LEU A 139 -6.52 9.97 2.32
N PRO A 140 -7.35 11.02 2.11
CA PRO A 140 -8.74 11.03 2.57
C PRO A 140 -9.54 9.83 2.06
N THR A 141 -9.40 9.52 0.76
CA THR A 141 -10.08 8.36 0.16
C THR A 141 -9.34 7.07 0.48
N ALA A 142 -9.91 6.23 1.34
CA ALA A 142 -9.49 4.85 1.48
C ALA A 142 -10.22 3.93 0.51
N VAL A 143 -9.60 2.81 0.10
CA VAL A 143 -10.18 1.88 -0.86
C VAL A 143 -10.44 0.52 -0.19
N TYR A 144 -11.70 0.11 -0.12
CA TYR A 144 -12.08 -1.23 0.31
C TYR A 144 -12.66 -2.00 -0.86
N ALA A 145 -12.26 -3.26 -1.02
CA ALA A 145 -12.80 -4.17 -2.02
C ALA A 145 -13.25 -5.47 -1.38
N SER A 146 -14.43 -5.93 -1.76
CA SER A 146 -14.98 -7.23 -1.36
C SER A 146 -14.75 -8.27 -2.46
N ASP A 147 -15.03 -9.54 -2.16
CA ASP A 147 -14.84 -10.63 -3.11
C ASP A 147 -15.57 -10.43 -4.45
N ARG A 148 -16.73 -9.79 -4.42
CA ARG A 148 -17.56 -9.51 -5.61
C ARG A 148 -16.96 -8.47 -6.56
N ASP A 149 -15.98 -7.69 -6.09
CA ASP A 149 -15.33 -6.65 -6.89
C ASP A 149 -14.24 -7.22 -7.82
N PHE A 150 -13.99 -8.54 -7.72
CA PHE A 150 -12.99 -9.23 -8.52
C PHE A 150 -13.60 -10.36 -9.33
N THR A 151 -13.07 -10.55 -10.55
CA THR A 151 -13.28 -11.73 -11.38
C THR A 151 -11.90 -12.32 -11.72
N ASP A 152 -11.67 -13.60 -11.41
CA ASP A 152 -10.38 -14.27 -11.65
C ASP A 152 -9.17 -13.44 -11.16
N TYR A 153 -9.25 -12.94 -9.93
CA TYR A 153 -8.25 -12.06 -9.30
C TYR A 153 -7.99 -10.73 -10.04
N ARG A 154 -8.90 -10.28 -10.90
CA ARG A 154 -8.81 -8.97 -11.56
C ARG A 154 -9.91 -8.05 -11.05
N VAL A 155 -9.60 -6.78 -10.89
CA VAL A 155 -10.60 -5.75 -10.57
C VAL A 155 -11.63 -5.72 -11.71
N ALA A 156 -12.90 -5.94 -11.37
CA ALA A 156 -14.00 -6.04 -12.34
C ALA A 156 -15.18 -5.10 -12.01
N SER A 157 -15.18 -4.50 -10.82
CA SER A 157 -16.24 -3.62 -10.34
C SER A 157 -16.02 -2.18 -10.80
N GLU A 158 -17.00 -1.61 -11.54
CA GLU A 158 -16.95 -0.20 -11.93
C GLU A 158 -16.94 0.76 -10.73
N PRO A 159 -17.74 0.57 -9.67
CA PRO A 159 -17.66 1.39 -8.46
C PRO A 159 -16.27 1.36 -7.80
N LEU A 160 -15.61 0.20 -7.76
CA LEU A 160 -14.26 0.08 -7.24
C LEU A 160 -13.25 0.83 -8.12
N SER A 161 -13.35 0.66 -9.46
CA SER A 161 -12.47 1.36 -10.40
C SER A 161 -12.62 2.88 -10.28
N LYS A 162 -13.85 3.39 -10.12
CA LYS A 162 -14.10 4.81 -9.88
C LYS A 162 -13.45 5.27 -8.57
N ARG A 163 -13.61 4.50 -7.48
CA ARG A 163 -12.99 4.80 -6.18
C ARG A 163 -11.46 4.84 -6.26
N ILE A 164 -10.86 3.93 -7.04
CA ILE A 164 -9.41 3.94 -7.31
C ILE A 164 -9.02 5.22 -8.06
N CYS A 165 -9.78 5.63 -9.10
CA CYS A 165 -9.49 6.87 -9.81
C CYS A 165 -9.60 8.10 -8.89
N GLU A 166 -10.53 8.12 -7.94
CA GLU A 166 -10.68 9.19 -6.95
C GLU A 166 -9.43 9.32 -6.08
N VAL A 167 -8.96 8.23 -5.47
CA VAL A 167 -7.74 8.27 -4.63
C VAL A 167 -6.49 8.63 -5.43
N ILE A 168 -6.37 8.17 -6.69
CA ILE A 168 -5.25 8.55 -7.57
C ILE A 168 -5.31 10.07 -7.88
N ALA A 169 -6.49 10.67 -8.01
CA ALA A 169 -6.59 12.11 -8.25
C ALA A 169 -6.09 12.95 -7.05
N GLU A 170 -6.25 12.47 -5.82
CA GLU A 170 -5.79 13.14 -4.60
C GLU A 170 -4.25 13.27 -4.53
N LEU A 171 -3.51 12.42 -5.26
CA LEU A 171 -2.04 12.50 -5.33
C LEU A 171 -1.54 13.82 -5.93
N SER A 172 -2.39 14.56 -6.65
CA SER A 172 -2.05 15.89 -7.19
C SER A 172 -1.69 16.91 -6.09
N ALA A 173 -2.07 16.67 -4.83
CA ALA A 173 -1.68 17.50 -3.69
C ALA A 173 -0.21 17.29 -3.28
N PHE A 174 0.43 16.19 -3.70
CA PHE A 174 1.78 15.81 -3.31
C PHE A 174 2.75 15.75 -4.50
N PHE A 175 2.24 15.41 -5.70
CA PHE A 175 3.07 15.14 -6.86
C PHE A 175 2.54 15.86 -8.11
N PRO A 176 3.40 16.49 -8.92
CA PRO A 176 3.00 16.99 -10.23
C PRO A 176 2.64 15.82 -11.15
N SER A 177 1.60 15.98 -11.97
CA SER A 177 1.31 14.97 -12.99
C SER A 177 2.45 14.89 -14.02
N ARG A 178 2.60 13.73 -14.68
CA ARG A 178 3.62 13.53 -15.71
C ARG A 178 3.56 14.60 -16.81
N HIS A 179 2.35 15.02 -17.19
CA HIS A 179 2.15 16.09 -18.17
C HIS A 179 2.65 17.45 -17.67
N GLN A 180 2.36 17.80 -16.39
CA GLN A 180 2.85 19.03 -15.76
C GLN A 180 4.37 19.03 -15.60
N ALA A 181 4.97 17.88 -15.27
CA ALA A 181 6.40 17.74 -15.15
C ALA A 181 7.15 17.92 -16.48
N LEU A 182 6.55 17.49 -17.60
CA LEU A 182 7.11 17.69 -18.94
C LEU A 182 7.07 19.17 -19.36
N ILE A 183 5.95 19.86 -19.11
CA ILE A 183 5.83 21.31 -19.43
C ILE A 183 6.81 22.16 -18.60
N ALA A 184 7.07 21.79 -17.36
CA ALA A 184 7.99 22.54 -16.48
C ALA A 184 9.49 22.31 -16.84
N ALA A 185 9.80 21.34 -17.69
CA ALA A 185 11.15 21.02 -18.12
C ALA A 185 11.54 21.67 -19.48
N GLU A 186 10.57 22.29 -20.17
CA GLU A 186 10.75 23.11 -21.39
C GLU A 186 10.99 24.59 -21.03
#